data_99efb5ae772602ac7ec43eadf111d2af
#
_entry.id   99efb5ae772602ac7ec43eadf111d2af
#
_cell.length_a   1.000
_cell.length_b   1.000
_cell.length_c   1.000
_cell.angle_alpha   90.00
_cell.angle_beta   90.00
_cell.angle_gamma   90.00
#
_symmetry.space_group_name_H-M   'P 1'
#
loop_
_entity.id
_entity.type
_entity.pdbx_description
1 polymer ?
#
loop_
_entity_poly.entity_id
_entity_poly.type
_entity_poly.pdbx_seq_one_letter_code
_entity_poly.pdbx_strand_id
1 'polypeptide(L)'
;MLRVLAVSSLKAVPALPGVPPLAAQFPGFETSMWHGFFVTAGTPAPIIAVLNTELVKALRLPAVREAVENGGGEIVGNTPEQFASLIERDMQKYAKLVQISGARAD
;
A
#
# COMPACT_ATOMS: atom_id res chain seq x y z
N MET A 1 13.69 1.02 25.74
CA MET A 1 13.11 2.18 25.00
C MET A 1 13.59 2.10 23.55
N LEU A 2 12.69 2.20 22.58
CA LEU A 2 13.02 2.22 21.14
C LEU A 2 12.92 3.65 20.61
N ARG A 3 13.80 4.01 19.69
CA ARG A 3 13.75 5.28 18.95
C ARG A 3 13.53 4.99 17.48
N VAL A 4 12.45 5.53 16.89
CA VAL A 4 12.22 5.46 15.46
C VAL A 4 13.17 6.44 14.76
N LEU A 5 13.91 5.97 13.77
CA LEU A 5 14.90 6.76 13.03
C LEU A 5 14.37 7.26 11.69
N ALA A 6 13.61 6.44 10.98
CA ALA A 6 13.04 6.76 9.69
C ALA A 6 11.85 5.85 9.37
N VAL A 7 11.06 6.23 8.37
CA VAL A 7 9.99 5.42 7.79
C VAL A 7 10.35 5.02 6.35
N SER A 8 9.84 3.87 5.90
CA SER A 8 10.12 3.33 4.56
C SER A 8 9.18 3.84 3.46
N SER A 9 8.14 4.57 3.83
CA SER A 9 7.23 5.24 2.91
C SER A 9 7.89 6.45 2.23
N LEU A 10 7.39 6.85 1.05
CA LEU A 10 7.91 8.05 0.34
C LEU A 10 7.69 9.34 1.12
N LYS A 11 6.66 9.39 1.93
CA LYS A 11 6.27 10.58 2.71
C LYS A 11 6.33 10.28 4.20
N ALA A 12 6.50 11.34 4.99
CA ALA A 12 6.36 11.24 6.44
C ALA A 12 4.95 10.76 6.83
N VAL A 13 4.87 9.96 7.88
CA VAL A 13 3.62 9.40 8.39
C VAL A 13 3.08 10.30 9.50
N PRO A 14 1.83 10.78 9.44
CA PRO A 14 1.26 11.67 10.45
C PRO A 14 1.30 11.10 11.87
N ALA A 15 1.16 9.79 12.03
CA ALA A 15 1.23 9.10 13.32
C ALA A 15 2.64 9.12 13.95
N LEU A 16 3.68 9.51 13.19
CA LEU A 16 5.07 9.59 13.65
C LEU A 16 5.66 10.97 13.34
N PRO A 17 5.21 12.02 14.04
CA PRO A 17 5.66 13.39 13.77
C PRO A 17 7.17 13.53 13.97
N GLY A 18 7.84 14.19 13.04
CA GLY A 18 9.29 14.43 13.08
C GLY A 18 10.16 13.26 12.63
N VAL A 19 9.58 12.11 12.25
CA VAL A 19 10.32 10.98 11.69
C VAL A 19 10.42 11.14 10.16
N PRO A 20 11.64 11.28 9.60
CA PRO A 20 11.81 11.48 8.15
C PRO A 20 11.61 10.19 7.37
N PRO A 21 11.22 10.25 6.09
CA PRO A 21 11.27 9.12 5.19
C PRO A 21 12.73 8.78 4.81
N LEU A 22 13.04 7.50 4.62
CA LEU A 22 14.34 7.05 4.11
C LEU A 22 14.63 7.63 2.73
N ALA A 23 13.61 7.89 1.93
CA ALA A 23 13.73 8.54 0.62
C ALA A 23 14.41 9.91 0.67
N ALA A 24 14.42 10.59 1.81
CA ALA A 24 15.13 11.86 1.99
C ALA A 24 16.66 11.72 1.92
N GLN A 25 17.20 10.55 2.33
CA GLN A 25 18.62 10.23 2.26
C GLN A 25 18.96 9.31 1.09
N PHE A 26 18.03 8.46 0.68
CA PHE A 26 18.18 7.49 -0.40
C PHE A 26 17.09 7.72 -1.45
N PRO A 27 17.28 8.63 -2.41
CA PRO A 27 16.30 8.95 -3.43
C PRO A 27 15.81 7.69 -4.17
N GLY A 28 14.48 7.55 -4.30
CA GLY A 28 13.85 6.38 -4.91
C GLY A 28 13.65 5.19 -3.98
N PHE A 29 14.12 5.26 -2.73
CA PHE A 29 13.82 4.22 -1.76
C PHE A 29 12.36 4.31 -1.32
N GLU A 30 11.63 3.25 -1.57
CA GLU A 30 10.25 3.07 -1.10
C GLU A 30 9.99 1.59 -0.86
N THR A 31 9.49 1.27 0.30
CA THR A 31 8.86 -0.02 0.57
C THR A 31 7.66 0.22 1.46
N SER A 32 6.49 -0.17 0.98
CA SER A 32 5.22 -0.05 1.70
C SER A 32 4.45 -1.35 1.57
N MET A 33 3.77 -1.70 2.64
CA MET A 33 2.81 -2.80 2.63
C MET A 33 1.44 -2.23 2.30
N TRP A 34 0.72 -2.91 1.43
CA TRP A 34 -0.66 -2.55 1.08
C TRP A 34 -1.59 -3.75 1.25
N HIS A 35 -2.85 -3.48 1.47
CA HIS A 35 -3.94 -4.45 1.49
C HIS A 35 -4.87 -4.19 0.33
N GLY A 36 -5.34 -5.25 -0.32
CA GLY A 36 -6.25 -5.15 -1.45
C GLY A 36 -7.34 -6.22 -1.40
N PHE A 37 -8.44 -5.91 -2.07
CA PHE A 37 -9.54 -6.86 -2.27
C PHE A 37 -9.43 -7.48 -3.66
N PHE A 38 -9.62 -8.78 -3.72
CA PHE A 38 -9.56 -9.56 -4.95
C PHE A 38 -10.87 -10.31 -5.16
N VAL A 39 -11.19 -10.58 -6.40
CA VAL A 39 -12.32 -11.41 -6.80
C VAL A 39 -11.81 -12.61 -7.61
N THR A 40 -12.63 -13.63 -7.73
CA THR A 40 -12.33 -14.82 -8.52
C THR A 40 -12.08 -14.45 -9.98
N ALA A 41 -11.12 -15.11 -10.62
CA ALA A 41 -10.88 -14.94 -12.06
C ALA A 41 -12.16 -15.21 -12.87
N GLY A 42 -12.41 -14.37 -13.89
CA GLY A 42 -13.62 -14.46 -14.70
C GLY A 42 -14.84 -13.73 -14.13
N THR A 43 -14.73 -13.04 -12.99
CA THR A 43 -15.81 -12.17 -12.52
C THR A 43 -16.12 -11.08 -13.55
N PRO A 44 -17.39 -10.93 -13.97
CA PRO A 44 -17.78 -9.94 -14.98
C PRO A 44 -17.42 -8.49 -14.59
N ALA A 45 -16.93 -7.71 -15.54
CA ALA A 45 -16.51 -6.33 -15.31
C ALA A 45 -17.58 -5.43 -14.64
N PRO A 46 -18.88 -5.54 -14.97
CA PRO A 46 -19.90 -4.75 -14.27
C PRO A 46 -19.99 -5.07 -12.76
N ILE A 47 -19.76 -6.33 -12.37
CA ILE A 47 -19.76 -6.73 -10.95
C ILE A 47 -18.53 -6.14 -10.26
N ILE A 48 -17.36 -6.19 -10.89
CA ILE A 48 -16.13 -5.57 -10.36
C ILE A 48 -16.32 -4.07 -10.15
N ALA A 49 -16.95 -3.38 -11.09
CA ALA A 49 -17.23 -1.95 -10.99
C ALA A 49 -18.14 -1.60 -9.80
N VAL A 50 -19.20 -2.39 -9.58
CA VAL A 50 -20.11 -2.21 -8.44
C VAL A 50 -19.36 -2.45 -7.13
N LEU A 51 -18.61 -3.55 -7.03
CA LEU A 51 -17.84 -3.88 -5.84
C LEU A 51 -16.80 -2.80 -5.51
N ASN A 52 -16.07 -2.32 -6.50
CA ASN A 52 -15.12 -1.22 -6.31
C ASN A 52 -15.81 0.04 -5.79
N THR A 53 -16.94 0.42 -6.39
CA THR A 53 -17.71 1.59 -5.97
C THR A 53 -18.15 1.49 -4.50
N GLU A 54 -18.69 0.35 -4.10
CA GLU A 54 -19.18 0.15 -2.73
C GLU A 54 -18.03 0.03 -1.72
N LEU A 55 -16.91 -0.62 -2.08
CA LEU A 55 -15.71 -0.66 -1.25
C LEU A 55 -15.12 0.72 -1.03
N VAL A 56 -15.01 1.54 -2.07
CA VAL A 56 -14.50 2.93 -1.96
C VAL A 56 -15.40 3.77 -1.07
N LYS A 57 -16.73 3.61 -1.16
CA LYS A 57 -17.69 4.28 -0.25
C LYS A 57 -17.47 3.82 1.19
N ALA A 58 -17.35 2.51 1.42
CA ALA A 58 -17.13 1.96 2.76
C ALA A 58 -15.82 2.46 3.39
N LEU A 59 -14.74 2.53 2.62
CA LEU A 59 -13.45 3.07 3.06
C LEU A 59 -13.52 4.54 3.47
N ARG A 60 -14.47 5.31 2.93
CA ARG A 60 -14.68 6.72 3.26
C ARG A 60 -15.55 6.94 4.50
N LEU A 61 -16.14 5.90 5.07
CA LEU A 61 -16.91 6.01 6.31
C LEU A 61 -15.98 6.48 7.45
N PRO A 62 -16.43 7.46 8.28
CA PRO A 62 -15.58 8.03 9.33
C PRO A 62 -14.97 6.98 10.26
N ALA A 63 -15.73 6.00 10.70
CA ALA A 63 -15.25 4.94 11.59
C ALA A 63 -14.18 4.05 10.94
N VAL A 64 -14.31 3.74 9.65
CA VAL A 64 -13.32 2.94 8.90
C VAL A 64 -12.04 3.77 8.70
N ARG A 65 -12.20 5.02 8.30
CA ARG A 65 -11.10 5.94 8.11
C ARG A 65 -10.28 6.11 9.39
N GLU A 66 -10.95 6.38 10.50
CA GLU A 66 -10.31 6.54 11.82
C GLU A 66 -9.56 5.27 12.21
N ALA A 67 -10.14 4.08 12.01
CA ALA A 67 -9.49 2.82 12.32
C ALA A 67 -8.21 2.59 11.50
N VAL A 68 -8.24 2.93 10.21
CA VAL A 68 -7.07 2.80 9.31
C VAL A 68 -5.98 3.81 9.70
N GLU A 69 -6.33 5.07 9.90
CA GLU A 69 -5.40 6.14 10.25
C GLU A 69 -4.76 5.90 11.64
N ASN A 70 -5.52 5.42 12.62
CA ASN A 70 -5.01 5.03 13.94
C ASN A 70 -4.03 3.84 13.87
N GLY A 71 -4.21 2.96 12.89
CA GLY A 71 -3.27 1.89 12.57
C GLY A 71 -2.02 2.34 11.79
N GLY A 72 -1.90 3.64 11.49
CA GLY A 72 -0.80 4.19 10.70
C GLY A 72 -0.94 3.96 9.18
N GLY A 73 -2.13 3.54 8.74
CA GLY A 73 -2.44 3.31 7.33
C GLY A 73 -2.95 4.55 6.61
N GLU A 74 -2.98 4.47 5.28
CA GLU A 74 -3.59 5.47 4.39
C GLU A 74 -4.61 4.79 3.50
N ILE A 75 -5.77 5.44 3.30
CA ILE A 75 -6.79 4.94 2.38
C ILE A 75 -6.48 5.44 0.98
N VAL A 76 -6.21 4.50 0.07
CA VAL A 76 -5.95 4.82 -1.33
C VAL A 76 -7.24 4.82 -2.16
N GLY A 77 -8.04 3.76 -2.10
CA GLY A 77 -9.33 3.66 -2.80
C GLY A 77 -9.21 3.77 -4.32
N ASN A 78 -8.21 3.12 -4.90
CA ASN A 78 -7.92 3.15 -6.33
C ASN A 78 -8.94 2.36 -7.17
N THR A 79 -8.92 2.59 -8.49
CA THR A 79 -9.70 1.80 -9.45
C THR A 79 -9.07 0.41 -9.65
N PRO A 80 -9.81 -0.56 -10.21
CA PRO A 80 -9.26 -1.88 -10.54
C PRO A 80 -8.02 -1.80 -11.44
N GLU A 81 -8.00 -0.89 -12.43
CA GLU A 81 -6.89 -0.70 -13.36
C GLU A 81 -5.67 -0.10 -12.67
N GLN A 82 -5.88 0.88 -11.79
CA GLN A 82 -4.82 1.47 -10.98
C GLN A 82 -4.22 0.44 -10.03
N PHE A 83 -5.05 -0.41 -9.44
CA PHE A 83 -4.59 -1.48 -8.57
C PHE A 83 -3.82 -2.55 -9.33
N ALA A 84 -4.27 -2.96 -10.51
CA ALA A 84 -3.53 -3.88 -11.38
C ALA A 84 -2.14 -3.33 -11.74
N SER A 85 -2.05 -2.06 -12.10
CA SER A 85 -0.77 -1.39 -12.41
C SER A 85 0.16 -1.31 -11.18
N LEU A 86 -0.40 -1.11 -9.99
CA LEU A 86 0.37 -1.16 -8.73
C LEU A 86 0.98 -2.54 -8.52
N ILE A 87 0.17 -3.60 -8.67
CA ILE A 87 0.62 -4.99 -8.49
C ILE A 87 1.75 -5.32 -9.46
N GLU A 88 1.58 -5.00 -10.74
CA GLU A 88 2.58 -5.27 -11.77
C GLU A 88 3.91 -4.56 -11.47
N ARG A 89 3.87 -3.29 -11.11
CA ARG A 89 5.05 -2.52 -10.71
C ARG A 89 5.73 -3.13 -9.49
N ASP A 90 4.97 -3.49 -8.47
CA ASP A 90 5.51 -4.04 -7.24
C ASP A 90 6.08 -5.45 -7.46
N MET A 91 5.46 -6.27 -8.29
CA MET A 91 6.02 -7.57 -8.69
C MET A 91 7.41 -7.42 -9.32
N GLN A 92 7.58 -6.49 -10.25
CA GLN A 92 8.87 -6.21 -10.89
C GLN A 92 9.91 -5.70 -9.88
N LYS A 93 9.50 -4.77 -9.01
CA LYS A 93 10.36 -4.21 -7.97
C LYS A 93 10.85 -5.27 -6.99
N TYR A 94 9.94 -6.07 -6.44
CA TYR A 94 10.29 -7.08 -5.45
C TYR A 94 11.02 -8.28 -6.08
N ALA A 95 10.73 -8.67 -7.32
CA ALA A 95 11.51 -9.68 -8.04
C ALA A 95 12.99 -9.28 -8.14
N LYS A 96 13.25 -8.01 -8.47
CA LYS A 96 14.63 -7.47 -8.51
C LYS A 96 15.29 -7.46 -7.12
N LEU A 97 14.56 -7.08 -6.08
CA LEU A 97 15.08 -7.06 -4.71
C LEU A 97 15.42 -8.48 -4.20
N VAL A 98 14.58 -9.46 -4.50
CA VAL A 98 14.83 -10.88 -4.18
C VAL A 98 16.11 -11.37 -4.87
N GLN A 99 16.30 -11.05 -6.15
CA GLN A 99 17.53 -11.42 -6.86
C GLN A 99 18.80 -10.81 -6.23
N ILE A 100 18.73 -9.53 -5.86
CA ILE A 100 19.88 -8.81 -5.29
C ILE A 100 20.18 -9.30 -3.87
N SER A 101 19.16 -9.53 -3.05
CA SER A 101 19.31 -9.96 -1.66
C SER A 101 19.63 -11.44 -1.49
N GLY A 102 19.38 -12.25 -2.51
CA GLY A 102 19.47 -13.71 -2.42
C GLY A 102 18.41 -14.35 -1.51
N ALA A 103 17.36 -13.60 -1.13
CA ALA A 103 16.29 -14.09 -0.27
C ALA A 103 15.58 -15.29 -0.92
N ARG A 104 15.31 -16.32 -0.12
CA ARG A 104 14.56 -17.51 -0.52
C ARG A 104 13.41 -17.69 0.47
N ALA A 105 12.26 -18.13 -0.03
CA ALA A 105 11.19 -18.66 0.80
C ALA A 105 11.50 -20.14 1.05
N ASP A 106 11.72 -20.51 2.31
CA ASP A 106 11.87 -21.91 2.74
C ASP A 106 10.49 -22.55 2.86
#